data_168c58f70f327af20144c2b0bacd2090
#
_entry.id   168c58f70f327af20144c2b0bacd2090
#
_cell.length_a   1.000
_cell.length_b   1.000
_cell.length_c   1.000
_cell.angle_alpha   90.00
_cell.angle_beta   90.00
_cell.angle_gamma   90.00
#
_symmetry.space_group_name_H-M   'P 1'
#
loop_
_entity.id
_entity.type
_entity.pdbx_description
1 polymer ?
#
loop_
_entity_poly.entity_id
_entity_poly.type
_entity_poly.pdbx_seq_one_letter_code
_entity_poly.pdbx_strand_id
1 'polypeptide(L)'
;MPHTAIPFKRSFFKLLILASCFATTLIFLDRGNFSASANDEESLDAGFRQMYNLNFPAAHAIFQNWKQLHPSDPLGPAANAAAYLFGEFERLHILEIELFTDNDRLKKLKKPLPDPEIKAAFQSEIEKAHQMASEALTISSEDTNAHFARVLCDGLRGNYAGLIEKNNFDALDYLKSSRSAAEKLLDIDPAYYDAYLAIGIENYILGLRPAPVRWFLKLSGAQTNKNEGLAKLQITAEKGHFMAPYARLLLAIAAIRDGDRKTARTLLADLVRQFPQNNLYRIELARL
;
A
#
# COMPACT_ATOMS: atom_id res chain seq x y z
N MET A 1 -5.52 -0.44 -56.14
CA MET A 1 -4.38 -1.26 -55.69
C MET A 1 -4.40 -1.28 -54.18
N PRO A 2 -4.62 -2.44 -53.56
CA PRO A 2 -4.77 -2.53 -52.12
C PRO A 2 -3.42 -2.73 -51.44
N HIS A 3 -3.18 -1.98 -50.38
CA HIS A 3 -2.05 -2.19 -49.46
C HIS A 3 -2.32 -3.34 -48.50
N THR A 4 -1.50 -4.36 -48.66
CA THR A 4 -1.47 -5.57 -47.84
C THR A 4 -0.85 -5.27 -46.48
N ALA A 5 -1.61 -5.57 -45.41
CA ALA A 5 -1.13 -5.61 -44.04
C ALA A 5 -0.24 -6.84 -43.81
N ILE A 6 0.91 -6.64 -43.17
CA ILE A 6 1.83 -7.71 -42.76
C ILE A 6 1.52 -8.08 -41.31
N PRO A 7 1.24 -9.35 -41.00
CA PRO A 7 1.03 -9.77 -39.61
C PRO A 7 2.39 -10.02 -38.92
N PHE A 8 2.58 -9.40 -37.77
CA PHE A 8 3.76 -9.59 -36.92
C PHE A 8 3.66 -10.94 -36.19
N LYS A 9 4.48 -11.88 -36.60
CA LYS A 9 4.60 -13.22 -36.02
C LYS A 9 5.20 -13.18 -34.62
N ARG A 10 4.52 -13.85 -33.67
CA ARG A 10 5.06 -14.29 -32.39
C ARG A 10 6.23 -15.24 -32.65
N SER A 11 7.39 -14.99 -32.10
CA SER A 11 8.51 -15.93 -32.09
C SER A 11 8.85 -16.34 -30.66
N PHE A 12 8.79 -17.64 -30.49
CA PHE A 12 9.16 -18.47 -29.36
C PHE A 12 10.61 -18.26 -28.95
N PHE A 13 10.88 -18.20 -27.65
CA PHE A 13 12.14 -18.69 -27.10
C PHE A 13 11.85 -19.58 -25.89
N LYS A 14 11.99 -20.87 -26.15
CA LYS A 14 12.19 -21.93 -25.15
C LYS A 14 13.69 -22.11 -24.99
N LEU A 15 14.17 -22.19 -23.78
CA LEU A 15 15.35 -22.96 -23.34
C LEU A 15 15.55 -22.68 -21.85
N LEU A 16 15.87 -23.54 -21.01
CA LEU A 16 16.15 -24.94 -20.77
C LEU A 16 16.36 -25.11 -19.26
N ILE A 17 15.84 -26.15 -18.79
CA ILE A 17 15.96 -26.79 -17.49
C ILE A 17 17.45 -26.98 -17.11
N LEU A 18 17.79 -26.77 -15.84
CA LEU A 18 18.69 -27.69 -15.13
C LEU A 18 18.39 -27.69 -13.64
N ALA A 19 18.08 -28.88 -13.19
CA ALA A 19 17.84 -29.27 -11.81
C ALA A 19 19.18 -29.38 -11.06
N SER A 20 19.17 -29.08 -9.77
CA SER A 20 19.96 -29.81 -8.80
C SER A 20 19.57 -29.52 -7.36
N CYS A 21 18.98 -30.52 -6.74
CA CYS A 21 19.29 -31.15 -5.45
C CYS A 21 19.25 -30.35 -4.14
N PHE A 22 18.24 -30.74 -3.34
CA PHE A 22 18.35 -31.17 -1.94
C PHE A 22 19.18 -30.33 -0.97
N ALA A 23 18.47 -29.64 -0.10
CA ALA A 23 18.81 -29.62 1.31
C ALA A 23 17.50 -29.44 2.11
N THR A 24 17.02 -30.52 2.69
CA THR A 24 16.02 -30.58 3.75
C THR A 24 16.57 -29.86 4.96
N THR A 25 16.04 -28.68 5.24
CA THR A 25 16.18 -28.09 6.57
C THR A 25 14.76 -27.98 7.15
N LEU A 26 14.48 -28.84 8.10
CA LEU A 26 13.35 -28.75 9.03
C LEU A 26 13.46 -27.41 9.75
N ILE A 27 12.73 -26.43 9.29
CA ILE A 27 12.47 -25.23 10.09
C ILE A 27 11.22 -25.53 10.92
N PHE A 28 11.43 -25.63 12.20
CA PHE A 28 10.40 -25.66 13.22
C PHE A 28 9.39 -24.56 12.95
N LEU A 29 8.17 -24.97 12.63
CA LEU A 29 6.98 -24.13 12.72
C LEU A 29 6.76 -23.85 14.21
N ASP A 30 7.35 -22.78 14.69
CA ASP A 30 6.90 -22.17 15.94
C ASP A 30 5.49 -21.63 15.69
N ARG A 31 4.51 -22.44 16.03
CA ARG A 31 3.12 -22.01 16.17
C ARG A 31 3.07 -21.16 17.43
N GLY A 32 3.47 -19.91 17.31
CA GLY A 32 3.16 -18.92 18.32
C GLY A 32 1.65 -18.90 18.50
N ASN A 33 1.19 -19.52 19.60
CA ASN A 33 -0.13 -19.29 20.13
C ASN A 33 -0.24 -17.79 20.44
N PHE A 34 -0.88 -17.05 19.55
CA PHE A 34 -1.32 -15.69 19.81
C PHE A 34 -2.43 -15.79 20.87
N SER A 35 -2.05 -15.81 22.13
CA SER A 35 -2.95 -15.44 23.22
C SER A 35 -3.10 -13.93 23.13
N ALA A 36 -4.20 -13.45 22.58
CA ALA A 36 -4.59 -12.05 22.67
C ALA A 36 -4.68 -11.70 24.16
N SER A 37 -3.72 -10.91 24.65
CA SER A 37 -3.82 -10.31 25.96
C SER A 37 -4.77 -9.11 25.87
N ALA A 38 -5.40 -8.72 26.97
CA ALA A 38 -6.29 -7.54 27.00
C ALA A 38 -5.60 -6.25 26.51
N ASN A 39 -4.25 -6.20 26.52
CA ASN A 39 -3.45 -5.09 26.00
C ASN A 39 -3.37 -5.07 24.46
N ASP A 40 -3.69 -6.19 23.76
CA ASP A 40 -3.62 -6.23 22.30
C ASP A 40 -4.84 -5.54 21.64
N GLU A 41 -5.98 -5.43 22.32
CA GLU A 41 -7.18 -4.80 21.79
C GLU A 41 -7.08 -3.26 21.71
N GLU A 42 -6.15 -2.64 22.43
CA GLU A 42 -5.93 -1.20 22.48
C GLU A 42 -4.72 -0.73 21.64
N SER A 43 -4.05 -1.65 20.97
CA SER A 43 -2.84 -1.38 20.19
C SER A 43 -3.15 -0.80 18.79
N LEU A 44 -2.17 -0.10 18.20
CA LEU A 44 -2.27 0.30 16.79
C LEU A 44 -2.51 -0.89 15.86
N ASP A 45 -1.95 -2.06 16.19
CA ASP A 45 -2.16 -3.31 15.44
C ASP A 45 -3.63 -3.71 15.40
N ALA A 46 -4.32 -3.62 16.52
CA ALA A 46 -5.75 -3.91 16.58
C ALA A 46 -6.54 -2.93 15.70
N GLY A 47 -6.20 -1.64 15.74
CA GLY A 47 -6.82 -0.63 14.88
C GLY A 47 -6.61 -0.91 13.40
N PHE A 48 -5.39 -1.21 12.97
CA PHE A 48 -5.09 -1.61 11.59
C PHE A 48 -5.80 -2.91 11.20
N ARG A 49 -5.90 -3.89 12.10
CA ARG A 49 -6.64 -5.13 11.87
C ARG A 49 -8.13 -4.88 11.61
N GLN A 50 -8.77 -3.98 12.39
CA GLN A 50 -10.15 -3.58 12.16
C GLN A 50 -10.30 -2.85 10.82
N MET A 51 -9.37 -1.96 10.48
CA MET A 51 -9.37 -1.26 9.20
C MET A 51 -9.27 -2.25 8.02
N TYR A 52 -8.38 -3.24 8.07
CA TYR A 52 -8.26 -4.27 7.03
C TYR A 52 -9.47 -5.21 6.95
N ASN A 53 -10.24 -5.34 8.03
CA ASN A 53 -11.54 -6.02 8.04
C ASN A 53 -12.71 -5.12 7.57
N LEU A 54 -12.43 -3.88 7.14
CA LEU A 54 -13.42 -2.86 6.77
C LEU A 54 -14.34 -2.42 7.93
N ASN A 55 -13.93 -2.67 9.17
CA ASN A 55 -14.64 -2.22 10.36
C ASN A 55 -14.10 -0.84 10.80
N PHE A 56 -14.34 0.18 9.99
CA PHE A 56 -13.83 1.52 10.23
C PHE A 56 -14.30 2.16 11.54
N PRO A 57 -15.56 1.97 11.99
CA PRO A 57 -15.97 2.48 13.30
C PRO A 57 -15.12 1.93 14.46
N ALA A 58 -14.83 0.64 14.47
CA ALA A 58 -13.97 0.03 15.49
C ALA A 58 -12.51 0.50 15.36
N ALA A 59 -11.99 0.61 14.13
CA ALA A 59 -10.65 1.16 13.90
C ALA A 59 -10.52 2.59 14.45
N HIS A 60 -11.48 3.46 14.16
CA HIS A 60 -11.52 4.83 14.70
C HIS A 60 -11.54 4.86 16.24
N ALA A 61 -12.37 4.03 16.87
CA ALA A 61 -12.44 3.96 18.34
C ALA A 61 -11.08 3.60 18.94
N ILE A 62 -10.39 2.60 18.38
CA ILE A 62 -9.06 2.16 18.84
C ILE A 62 -8.00 3.26 18.60
N PHE A 63 -7.96 3.86 17.41
CA PHE A 63 -7.00 4.93 17.12
C PHE A 63 -7.25 6.19 17.97
N GLN A 64 -8.49 6.51 18.29
CA GLN A 64 -8.81 7.60 19.22
C GLN A 64 -8.33 7.30 20.66
N ASN A 65 -8.55 6.07 21.14
CA ASN A 65 -8.02 5.64 22.43
C ASN A 65 -6.49 5.70 22.47
N TRP A 66 -5.82 5.20 21.42
CA TRP A 66 -4.37 5.30 21.28
C TRP A 66 -3.86 6.75 21.41
N LYS A 67 -4.50 7.69 20.72
CA LYS A 67 -4.16 9.12 20.78
C LYS A 67 -4.31 9.72 22.18
N GLN A 68 -5.25 9.20 22.98
CA GLN A 68 -5.42 9.64 24.38
C GLN A 68 -4.32 9.08 25.28
N LEU A 69 -3.93 7.82 25.08
CA LEU A 69 -2.91 7.16 25.87
C LEU A 69 -1.48 7.58 25.45
N HIS A 70 -1.29 7.94 24.20
CA HIS A 70 -0.01 8.33 23.60
C HIS A 70 -0.10 9.70 22.91
N PRO A 71 -0.31 10.80 23.67
CA PRO A 71 -0.64 12.10 23.10
C PRO A 71 0.49 12.75 22.28
N SER A 72 1.72 12.24 22.39
CA SER A 72 2.88 12.70 21.61
C SER A 72 3.26 11.78 20.44
N ASP A 73 2.57 10.63 20.26
CA ASP A 73 2.88 9.70 19.17
C ASP A 73 2.16 10.12 17.87
N PRO A 74 2.92 10.52 16.80
CA PRO A 74 2.33 10.93 15.53
C PRO A 74 1.66 9.80 14.75
N LEU A 75 1.93 8.52 15.10
CA LEU A 75 1.30 7.39 14.43
C LEU A 75 -0.19 7.28 14.73
N GLY A 76 -0.65 7.71 15.91
CA GLY A 76 -2.07 7.69 16.25
C GLY A 76 -2.94 8.49 15.26
N PRO A 77 -2.69 9.78 15.07
CA PRO A 77 -3.45 10.56 14.07
C PRO A 77 -3.15 10.10 12.63
N ALA A 78 -1.94 9.65 12.27
CA ALA A 78 -1.66 9.11 10.94
C ALA A 78 -2.48 7.85 10.63
N ALA A 79 -2.60 6.92 11.58
CA ALA A 79 -3.41 5.72 11.46
C ALA A 79 -4.92 6.06 11.38
N ASN A 80 -5.38 7.04 12.17
CA ASN A 80 -6.76 7.48 12.11
C ASN A 80 -7.11 8.17 10.78
N ALA A 81 -6.17 8.91 10.19
CA ALA A 81 -6.31 9.45 8.83
C ALA A 81 -6.44 8.33 7.79
N ALA A 82 -5.66 7.24 7.93
CA ALA A 82 -5.79 6.08 7.06
C ALA A 82 -7.20 5.48 7.13
N ALA A 83 -7.78 5.33 8.33
CA ALA A 83 -9.13 4.81 8.48
C ALA A 83 -10.19 5.70 7.81
N TYR A 84 -10.08 7.04 7.92
CA TYR A 84 -10.96 7.97 7.19
C TYR A 84 -10.82 7.81 5.67
N LEU A 85 -9.61 7.74 5.15
CA LEU A 85 -9.39 7.63 3.71
C LEU A 85 -9.90 6.30 3.15
N PHE A 86 -9.59 5.18 3.82
CA PHE A 86 -10.02 3.86 3.35
C PHE A 86 -11.52 3.64 3.53
N GLY A 87 -12.14 4.22 4.58
CA GLY A 87 -13.60 4.25 4.73
C GLY A 87 -14.27 5.04 3.60
N GLU A 88 -13.69 6.17 3.21
CA GLU A 88 -14.17 6.95 2.08
C GLU A 88 -13.98 6.21 0.74
N PHE A 89 -12.89 5.48 0.57
CA PHE A 89 -12.67 4.62 -0.59
C PHE A 89 -13.72 3.50 -0.66
N GLU A 90 -14.10 2.89 0.46
CA GLU A 90 -15.16 1.89 0.49
C GLU A 90 -16.51 2.53 0.08
N ARG A 91 -16.88 3.64 0.69
CA ARG A 91 -18.11 4.38 0.37
C ARG A 91 -18.21 4.77 -1.10
N LEU A 92 -17.08 5.15 -1.70
CA LEU A 92 -16.98 5.55 -3.11
C LEU A 92 -16.73 4.38 -4.07
N HIS A 93 -16.72 3.13 -3.58
CA HIS A 93 -16.42 1.92 -4.36
C HIS A 93 -15.05 1.96 -5.07
N ILE A 94 -14.06 2.63 -4.46
CA ILE A 94 -12.68 2.73 -4.99
C ILE A 94 -11.86 1.51 -4.58
N LEU A 95 -12.25 0.76 -3.52
CA LEU A 95 -11.50 -0.42 -3.05
C LEU A 95 -11.70 -1.66 -3.93
N GLU A 96 -12.55 -1.62 -4.94
CA GLU A 96 -12.76 -2.74 -5.85
C GLU A 96 -11.49 -2.99 -6.68
N ILE A 97 -10.91 -4.17 -6.55
CA ILE A 97 -9.64 -4.55 -7.22
C ILE A 97 -9.75 -4.42 -8.75
N GLU A 98 -10.94 -4.63 -9.30
CA GLU A 98 -11.21 -4.45 -10.74
C GLU A 98 -10.84 -3.05 -11.25
N LEU A 99 -10.98 -2.01 -10.43
CA LEU A 99 -10.57 -0.66 -10.81
C LEU A 99 -9.06 -0.57 -11.06
N PHE A 100 -8.29 -1.35 -10.31
CA PHE A 100 -6.83 -1.32 -10.41
C PHE A 100 -6.28 -2.31 -11.44
N THR A 101 -7.10 -3.28 -11.88
CA THR A 101 -6.72 -4.26 -12.91
C THR A 101 -7.15 -3.86 -14.31
N ASP A 102 -8.23 -3.07 -14.46
CA ASP A 102 -8.75 -2.54 -15.72
C ASP A 102 -8.43 -1.05 -15.88
N ASN A 103 -7.42 -0.75 -16.72
CA ASN A 103 -7.00 0.63 -16.98
C ASN A 103 -8.09 1.50 -17.63
N ASP A 104 -8.98 0.91 -18.42
CA ASP A 104 -10.04 1.66 -19.09
C ASP A 104 -11.18 1.99 -18.14
N ARG A 105 -11.48 1.09 -17.21
CA ARG A 105 -12.42 1.33 -16.11
C ARG A 105 -11.91 2.43 -15.18
N LEU A 106 -10.63 2.37 -14.81
CA LEU A 106 -9.99 3.41 -13.98
C LEU A 106 -10.03 4.80 -14.62
N LYS A 107 -9.77 4.89 -15.95
CA LYS A 107 -9.84 6.16 -16.70
C LYS A 107 -11.27 6.69 -16.83
N LYS A 108 -12.26 5.82 -16.97
CA LYS A 108 -13.68 6.18 -17.11
C LYS A 108 -14.33 6.53 -15.80
N LEU A 109 -13.70 6.23 -14.66
CA LEU A 109 -14.21 6.58 -13.35
C LEU A 109 -14.38 8.10 -13.27
N LYS A 110 -15.63 8.55 -13.13
CA LYS A 110 -15.93 9.97 -12.91
C LYS A 110 -15.23 10.43 -11.64
N LYS A 111 -14.92 11.72 -11.56
CA LYS A 111 -14.39 12.30 -10.31
C LYS A 111 -15.40 12.02 -9.20
N PRO A 112 -15.01 11.24 -8.17
CA PRO A 112 -15.92 10.95 -7.07
C PRO A 112 -16.26 12.23 -6.31
N LEU A 113 -17.42 12.22 -5.65
CA LEU A 113 -17.83 13.32 -4.79
C LEU A 113 -17.52 12.91 -3.33
N PRO A 114 -16.44 13.45 -2.75
CA PRO A 114 -16.07 13.10 -1.39
C PRO A 114 -17.08 13.69 -0.39
N ASP A 115 -17.26 12.98 0.73
CA ASP A 115 -18.00 13.52 1.86
C ASP A 115 -17.20 14.69 2.48
N PRO A 116 -17.79 15.90 2.63
CA PRO A 116 -17.06 17.05 3.16
C PRO A 116 -16.61 16.88 4.62
N GLU A 117 -17.37 16.16 5.45
CA GLU A 117 -17.03 15.93 6.86
C GLU A 117 -15.89 14.93 6.97
N ILE A 118 -15.94 13.84 6.21
CA ILE A 118 -14.85 12.84 6.14
C ILE A 118 -13.58 13.50 5.59
N LYS A 119 -13.69 14.33 4.55
CA LYS A 119 -12.55 15.10 4.01
C LYS A 119 -11.92 15.98 5.09
N ALA A 120 -12.72 16.76 5.81
CA ALA A 120 -12.24 17.66 6.86
C ALA A 120 -11.56 16.87 8.01
N ALA A 121 -12.16 15.75 8.44
CA ALA A 121 -11.59 14.89 9.46
C ALA A 121 -10.26 14.27 9.00
N PHE A 122 -10.20 13.74 7.77
CA PHE A 122 -8.97 13.24 7.16
C PHE A 122 -7.86 14.30 7.16
N GLN A 123 -8.16 15.50 6.66
CA GLN A 123 -7.20 16.60 6.58
C GLN A 123 -6.71 17.02 7.97
N SER A 124 -7.60 17.12 8.94
CA SER A 124 -7.26 17.46 10.32
C SER A 124 -6.31 16.44 10.96
N GLU A 125 -6.55 15.13 10.76
CA GLU A 125 -5.69 14.09 11.31
C GLU A 125 -4.31 14.07 10.62
N ILE A 126 -4.27 14.29 9.31
CA ILE A 126 -3.00 14.44 8.56
C ILE A 126 -2.19 15.63 9.09
N GLU A 127 -2.81 16.79 9.27
CA GLU A 127 -2.14 18.00 9.76
C GLU A 127 -1.56 17.78 11.15
N LYS A 128 -2.38 17.20 12.04
CA LYS A 128 -1.97 16.85 13.40
C LYS A 128 -0.79 15.89 13.41
N ALA A 129 -0.83 14.82 12.60
CA ALA A 129 0.27 13.87 12.49
C ALA A 129 1.56 14.54 11.99
N HIS A 130 1.46 15.40 10.98
CA HIS A 130 2.61 16.16 10.48
C HIS A 130 3.22 17.10 11.50
N GLN A 131 2.38 17.85 12.24
CA GLN A 131 2.85 18.73 13.30
C GLN A 131 3.58 17.94 14.38
N MET A 132 2.95 16.89 14.91
CA MET A 132 3.52 16.04 15.95
C MET A 132 4.84 15.39 15.50
N ALA A 133 4.88 14.86 14.26
CA ALA A 133 6.10 14.30 13.69
C ALA A 133 7.21 15.34 13.56
N SER A 134 6.88 16.57 13.18
CA SER A 134 7.84 17.65 13.09
C SER A 134 8.39 18.04 14.47
N GLU A 135 7.55 18.12 15.48
CA GLU A 135 7.93 18.39 16.87
C GLU A 135 8.84 17.27 17.41
N ALA A 136 8.46 16.00 17.22
CA ALA A 136 9.27 14.84 17.63
C ALA A 136 10.67 14.87 16.97
N LEU A 137 10.74 15.18 15.67
CA LEU A 137 12.01 15.26 14.94
C LEU A 137 12.90 16.45 15.35
N THR A 138 12.34 17.49 15.98
CA THR A 138 13.18 18.55 16.60
C THR A 138 13.83 18.08 17.89
N ILE A 139 13.23 17.11 18.59
CA ILE A 139 13.75 16.52 19.83
C ILE A 139 14.72 15.39 19.50
N SER A 140 14.34 14.51 18.58
CA SER A 140 15.15 13.38 18.13
C SER A 140 15.05 13.26 16.61
N SER A 141 16.14 13.61 15.91
CA SER A 141 16.20 13.53 14.45
C SER A 141 16.11 12.09 13.90
N GLU A 142 16.29 11.08 14.77
CA GLU A 142 16.24 9.64 14.43
C GLU A 142 14.98 8.96 14.93
N ASP A 143 13.95 9.72 15.33
CA ASP A 143 12.66 9.15 15.73
C ASP A 143 11.98 8.43 14.56
N THR A 144 12.02 7.11 14.60
CA THR A 144 11.51 6.24 13.53
C THR A 144 10.00 6.33 13.38
N ASN A 145 9.24 6.50 14.49
CA ASN A 145 7.80 6.67 14.45
C ASN A 145 7.41 7.99 13.76
N ALA A 146 8.13 9.07 14.07
CA ALA A 146 7.93 10.36 13.44
C ALA A 146 8.25 10.34 11.93
N HIS A 147 9.33 9.68 11.54
CA HIS A 147 9.64 9.48 10.13
C HIS A 147 8.56 8.64 9.43
N PHE A 148 8.11 7.54 10.06
CA PHE A 148 7.09 6.69 9.46
C PHE A 148 5.72 7.38 9.37
N ALA A 149 5.34 8.19 10.36
CA ALA A 149 4.14 9.01 10.28
C ALA A 149 4.18 9.95 9.05
N ARG A 150 5.32 10.55 8.74
CA ARG A 150 5.49 11.35 7.51
C ARG A 150 5.34 10.52 6.23
N VAL A 151 5.93 9.33 6.20
CA VAL A 151 5.77 8.39 5.07
C VAL A 151 4.30 8.08 4.84
N LEU A 152 3.56 7.74 5.91
CA LEU A 152 2.12 7.44 5.83
C LEU A 152 1.32 8.64 5.38
N CYS A 153 1.51 9.80 6.00
CA CYS A 153 0.76 11.01 5.68
C CYS A 153 0.90 11.42 4.22
N ASP A 154 2.13 11.42 3.69
CA ASP A 154 2.36 11.77 2.29
C ASP A 154 1.79 10.71 1.34
N GLY A 155 1.90 9.41 1.67
CA GLY A 155 1.27 8.33 0.92
C GLY A 155 -0.26 8.45 0.88
N LEU A 156 -0.89 8.78 2.01
CA LEU A 156 -2.34 8.98 2.12
C LEU A 156 -2.79 10.22 1.32
N ARG A 157 -2.05 11.34 1.40
CA ARG A 157 -2.31 12.53 0.57
C ARG A 157 -2.22 12.22 -0.91
N GLY A 158 -1.19 11.45 -1.32
CA GLY A 158 -1.02 11.02 -2.71
C GLY A 158 -2.21 10.19 -3.21
N ASN A 159 -2.68 9.25 -2.39
CA ASN A 159 -3.86 8.45 -2.68
C ASN A 159 -5.13 9.30 -2.78
N TYR A 160 -5.34 10.25 -1.86
CA TYR A 160 -6.48 11.17 -1.90
C TYR A 160 -6.46 12.03 -3.16
N ALA A 161 -5.33 12.67 -3.46
CA ALA A 161 -5.16 13.50 -4.64
C ALA A 161 -5.38 12.71 -5.94
N GLY A 162 -4.78 11.52 -6.06
CA GLY A 162 -4.87 10.71 -7.28
C GLY A 162 -6.22 10.04 -7.50
N LEU A 163 -6.80 9.45 -6.46
CA LEU A 163 -7.99 8.60 -6.59
C LEU A 163 -9.30 9.38 -6.39
N ILE A 164 -9.34 10.37 -5.51
CA ILE A 164 -10.55 11.16 -5.25
C ILE A 164 -10.52 12.47 -6.05
N GLU A 165 -9.48 13.28 -5.91
CA GLU A 165 -9.43 14.61 -6.55
C GLU A 165 -9.06 14.54 -8.04
N LYS A 166 -8.51 13.41 -8.50
CA LYS A 166 -7.99 13.22 -9.86
C LYS A 166 -6.91 14.24 -10.23
N ASN A 167 -6.19 14.72 -9.22
CA ASN A 167 -5.05 15.61 -9.36
C ASN A 167 -3.75 14.79 -9.44
N ASN A 168 -3.34 14.46 -10.64
CA ASN A 168 -2.16 13.63 -10.88
C ASN A 168 -0.83 14.34 -10.57
N PHE A 169 -0.79 15.67 -10.58
CA PHE A 169 0.44 16.42 -10.27
C PHE A 169 0.70 16.36 -8.77
N ASP A 170 -0.27 16.72 -7.94
CA ASP A 170 -0.15 16.63 -6.49
C ASP A 170 0.07 15.18 -6.05
N ALA A 171 -0.62 14.22 -6.66
CA ALA A 171 -0.42 12.80 -6.38
C ALA A 171 1.02 12.36 -6.65
N LEU A 172 1.64 12.82 -7.73
CA LEU A 172 3.03 12.52 -8.05
C LEU A 172 4.00 13.15 -7.04
N ASP A 173 3.74 14.39 -6.64
CA ASP A 173 4.60 15.10 -5.69
C ASP A 173 4.54 14.46 -4.29
N TYR A 174 3.34 14.10 -3.81
CA TYR A 174 3.19 13.36 -2.56
C TYR A 174 3.81 11.95 -2.63
N LEU A 175 3.70 11.27 -3.77
CA LEU A 175 4.31 9.95 -3.97
C LEU A 175 5.84 10.03 -3.83
N LYS A 176 6.48 11.04 -4.47
CA LYS A 176 7.92 11.30 -4.35
C LYS A 176 8.31 11.71 -2.93
N SER A 177 7.48 12.52 -2.26
CA SER A 177 7.72 12.95 -0.87
C SER A 177 7.68 11.75 0.08
N SER A 178 6.65 10.91 -0.03
CA SER A 178 6.52 9.67 0.76
C SER A 178 7.73 8.74 0.56
N ARG A 179 8.19 8.54 -0.69
CA ARG A 179 9.40 7.77 -0.98
C ARG A 179 10.64 8.38 -0.34
N SER A 180 10.83 9.69 -0.50
CA SER A 180 12.00 10.38 0.08
C SER A 180 12.03 10.29 1.61
N ALA A 181 10.86 10.39 2.25
CA ALA A 181 10.75 10.18 3.70
C ALA A 181 11.06 8.72 4.10
N ALA A 182 10.60 7.75 3.28
CA ALA A 182 10.89 6.34 3.50
C ALA A 182 12.38 6.01 3.34
N GLU A 183 13.05 6.58 2.34
CA GLU A 183 14.50 6.42 2.17
C GLU A 183 15.27 6.95 3.38
N LYS A 184 14.91 8.12 3.92
CA LYS A 184 15.52 8.66 5.15
C LYS A 184 15.28 7.75 6.36
N LEU A 185 14.08 7.20 6.50
CA LEU A 185 13.79 6.25 7.57
C LEU A 185 14.66 4.98 7.45
N LEU A 186 14.84 4.47 6.24
CA LEU A 186 15.67 3.29 5.99
C LEU A 186 17.16 3.54 6.12
N ASP A 187 17.63 4.78 5.98
CA ASP A 187 19.01 5.17 6.31
C ASP A 187 19.24 5.10 7.83
N ILE A 188 18.21 5.35 8.65
CA ILE A 188 18.25 5.28 10.11
C ILE A 188 18.05 3.83 10.58
N ASP A 189 17.00 3.17 10.09
CA ASP A 189 16.66 1.79 10.42
C ASP A 189 16.32 0.99 9.15
N PRO A 190 17.31 0.27 8.57
CA PRO A 190 17.07 -0.58 7.40
C PRO A 190 16.09 -1.74 7.64
N ALA A 191 15.78 -2.06 8.90
CA ALA A 191 14.82 -3.09 9.28
C ALA A 191 13.40 -2.54 9.47
N TYR A 192 13.15 -1.26 9.24
CA TYR A 192 11.80 -0.70 9.23
C TYR A 192 11.06 -1.08 7.94
N TYR A 193 10.64 -2.35 7.86
CA TYR A 193 10.17 -2.99 6.62
C TYR A 193 8.91 -2.35 6.02
N ASP A 194 8.09 -1.65 6.80
CA ASP A 194 6.93 -0.93 6.30
C ASP A 194 7.29 0.24 5.39
N ALA A 195 8.47 0.84 5.59
CA ALA A 195 8.92 1.96 4.76
C ALA A 195 9.19 1.57 3.29
N TYR A 196 9.55 0.30 3.03
CA TYR A 196 9.74 -0.18 1.66
C TYR A 196 8.47 -0.10 0.81
N LEU A 197 7.28 -0.03 1.43
CA LEU A 197 6.01 0.14 0.72
C LEU A 197 6.00 1.38 -0.17
N ALA A 198 6.42 2.53 0.36
CA ALA A 198 6.39 3.80 -0.37
C ALA A 198 7.30 3.76 -1.61
N ILE A 199 8.50 3.20 -1.47
CA ILE A 199 9.45 2.99 -2.57
C ILE A 199 8.87 2.02 -3.59
N GLY A 200 8.24 0.94 -3.10
CA GLY A 200 7.60 -0.08 -3.92
C GLY A 200 6.46 0.48 -4.78
N ILE A 201 5.59 1.27 -4.17
CA ILE A 201 4.44 1.88 -4.85
C ILE A 201 4.90 2.85 -5.95
N GLU A 202 5.83 3.77 -5.66
CA GLU A 202 6.30 4.72 -6.67
C GLU A 202 6.91 3.99 -7.87
N ASN A 203 7.85 3.11 -7.63
CA ASN A 203 8.53 2.35 -8.68
C ASN A 203 7.55 1.51 -9.51
N TYR A 204 6.59 0.84 -8.87
CA TYR A 204 5.61 0.00 -9.54
C TYR A 204 4.64 0.84 -10.38
N ILE A 205 3.96 1.82 -9.78
CA ILE A 205 2.92 2.61 -10.47
C ILE A 205 3.51 3.41 -11.63
N LEU A 206 4.65 4.06 -11.41
CA LEU A 206 5.29 4.85 -12.47
C LEU A 206 6.00 3.95 -13.50
N GLY A 207 6.45 2.77 -13.08
CA GLY A 207 7.00 1.74 -13.96
C GLY A 207 6.00 1.17 -14.98
N LEU A 208 4.69 1.25 -14.69
CA LEU A 208 3.63 0.86 -15.62
C LEU A 208 3.41 1.87 -16.77
N ARG A 209 3.99 3.06 -16.70
CA ARG A 209 3.81 4.09 -17.72
C ARG A 209 4.61 3.76 -18.99
N PRO A 210 4.16 4.22 -20.18
CA PRO A 210 4.91 4.07 -21.42
C PRO A 210 6.34 4.63 -21.35
N ALA A 211 7.28 4.07 -22.11
CA ALA A 211 8.69 4.44 -22.05
C ALA A 211 8.98 5.94 -22.17
N PRO A 212 8.36 6.71 -23.08
CA PRO A 212 8.58 8.16 -23.16
C PRO A 212 8.18 8.90 -21.88
N VAL A 213 7.05 8.47 -21.27
CA VAL A 213 6.55 9.07 -20.01
C VAL A 213 7.50 8.76 -18.87
N ARG A 214 7.97 7.50 -18.77
CA ARG A 214 8.96 7.10 -17.74
C ARG A 214 10.26 7.90 -17.86
N TRP A 215 10.73 8.12 -19.10
CA TRP A 215 11.92 8.94 -19.32
C TRP A 215 11.74 10.37 -18.78
N PHE A 216 10.60 10.99 -19.06
CA PHE A 216 10.27 12.33 -18.55
C PHE A 216 10.15 12.35 -17.02
N LEU A 217 9.49 11.36 -16.44
CA LEU A 217 9.34 11.21 -14.98
C LEU A 217 10.71 11.06 -14.28
N LYS A 218 11.64 10.31 -14.88
CA LYS A 218 13.01 10.18 -14.35
C LYS A 218 13.75 11.52 -14.30
N LEU A 219 13.55 12.40 -15.29
CA LEU A 219 14.13 13.75 -15.26
C LEU A 219 13.60 14.60 -14.10
N SER A 220 12.40 14.32 -13.61
CA SER A 220 11.82 14.96 -12.43
C SER A 220 12.20 14.27 -11.10
N GLY A 221 13.14 13.32 -11.12
CA GLY A 221 13.60 12.57 -9.94
C GLY A 221 12.71 11.41 -9.50
N ALA A 222 11.71 11.02 -10.31
CA ALA A 222 10.85 9.90 -10.00
C ALA A 222 11.52 8.54 -10.32
N GLN A 223 11.25 7.53 -9.51
CA GLN A 223 11.67 6.16 -9.73
C GLN A 223 10.61 5.40 -10.53
N THR A 224 11.02 4.67 -11.57
CA THR A 224 10.08 4.07 -12.53
C THR A 224 10.46 2.64 -12.92
N ASN A 225 11.01 1.86 -11.97
CA ASN A 225 11.41 0.47 -12.20
C ASN A 225 10.36 -0.50 -11.63
N LYS A 226 9.48 -1.01 -12.51
CA LYS A 226 8.41 -1.94 -12.10
C LYS A 226 8.93 -3.13 -11.27
N ASN A 227 10.04 -3.76 -11.71
CA ASN A 227 10.54 -4.96 -11.04
C ASN A 227 11.13 -4.64 -9.66
N GLU A 228 11.81 -3.52 -9.53
CA GLU A 228 12.28 -3.03 -8.23
C GLU A 228 11.10 -2.69 -7.32
N GLY A 229 10.06 -2.05 -7.86
CA GLY A 229 8.82 -1.80 -7.14
C GLY A 229 8.22 -3.08 -6.56
N LEU A 230 8.08 -4.13 -7.38
CA LEU A 230 7.58 -5.43 -6.92
C LEU A 230 8.49 -6.06 -5.84
N ALA A 231 9.81 -5.96 -5.98
CA ALA A 231 10.73 -6.48 -4.97
C ALA A 231 10.60 -5.75 -3.63
N LYS A 232 10.43 -4.41 -3.63
CA LYS A 232 10.19 -3.64 -2.41
C LYS A 232 8.84 -3.97 -1.77
N LEU A 233 7.79 -4.11 -2.58
CA LEU A 233 6.48 -4.57 -2.09
C LEU A 233 6.57 -5.97 -1.47
N GLN A 234 7.37 -6.88 -2.03
CA GLN A 234 7.58 -8.22 -1.48
C GLN A 234 8.24 -8.16 -0.10
N ILE A 235 9.24 -7.30 0.10
CA ILE A 235 9.89 -7.09 1.41
C ILE A 235 8.84 -6.67 2.45
N THR A 236 8.00 -5.68 2.13
CA THR A 236 6.94 -5.25 3.05
C THR A 236 5.91 -6.35 3.29
N ALA A 237 5.50 -7.09 2.24
CA ALA A 237 4.51 -8.16 2.36
C ALA A 237 4.96 -9.32 3.28
N GLU A 238 6.27 -9.59 3.31
CA GLU A 238 6.86 -10.67 4.11
C GLU A 238 7.23 -10.24 5.53
N LYS A 239 7.74 -9.01 5.70
CA LYS A 239 8.40 -8.57 6.92
C LYS A 239 7.79 -7.30 7.54
N GLY A 240 6.94 -6.59 6.81
CA GLY A 240 6.27 -5.38 7.31
C GLY A 240 5.35 -5.69 8.48
N HIS A 241 5.15 -4.70 9.32
CA HIS A 241 4.33 -4.78 10.51
C HIS A 241 2.88 -4.33 10.20
N PHE A 242 2.68 -3.04 10.02
CA PHE A 242 1.35 -2.49 9.73
C PHE A 242 0.93 -2.62 8.28
N MET A 243 1.89 -2.53 7.35
CA MET A 243 1.63 -2.40 5.91
C MET A 243 1.72 -3.72 5.15
N ALA A 244 2.09 -4.84 5.79
CA ALA A 244 2.19 -6.14 5.14
C ALA A 244 0.90 -6.57 4.42
N PRO A 245 -0.32 -6.41 4.99
CA PRO A 245 -1.56 -6.76 4.29
C PRO A 245 -1.80 -5.90 3.04
N TYR A 246 -1.49 -4.60 3.12
CA TYR A 246 -1.63 -3.70 1.98
C TYR A 246 -0.64 -4.03 0.86
N ALA A 247 0.61 -4.34 1.21
CA ALA A 247 1.61 -4.80 0.23
C ALA A 247 1.19 -6.11 -0.46
N ARG A 248 0.62 -7.08 0.28
CA ARG A 248 0.08 -8.33 -0.30
C ARG A 248 -1.08 -8.05 -1.26
N LEU A 249 -1.97 -7.12 -0.93
CA LEU A 249 -3.04 -6.70 -1.84
C LEU A 249 -2.48 -6.11 -3.12
N LEU A 250 -1.50 -5.21 -3.04
CA LEU A 250 -0.86 -4.61 -4.23
C LEU A 250 -0.14 -5.66 -5.09
N LEU A 251 0.52 -6.64 -4.48
CA LEU A 251 1.13 -7.76 -5.19
C LEU A 251 0.08 -8.66 -5.85
N ALA A 252 -1.06 -8.90 -5.22
CA ALA A 252 -2.16 -9.64 -5.82
C ALA A 252 -2.72 -8.91 -7.05
N ILE A 253 -2.92 -7.59 -6.96
CA ILE A 253 -3.32 -6.74 -8.10
C ILE A 253 -2.28 -6.82 -9.23
N ALA A 254 -1.00 -6.74 -8.90
CA ALA A 254 0.09 -6.85 -9.87
C ALA A 254 0.08 -8.22 -10.57
N ALA A 255 -0.10 -9.30 -9.81
CA ALA A 255 -0.19 -10.66 -10.34
C ALA A 255 -1.40 -10.83 -11.27
N ILE A 256 -2.57 -10.29 -10.92
CA ILE A 256 -3.76 -10.31 -11.79
C ILE A 256 -3.47 -9.59 -13.11
N ARG A 257 -2.85 -8.39 -13.06
CA ARG A 257 -2.48 -7.62 -14.26
C ARG A 257 -1.48 -8.34 -15.16
N ASP A 258 -0.57 -9.09 -14.57
CA ASP A 258 0.44 -9.85 -15.29
C ASP A 258 -0.07 -11.25 -15.74
N GLY A 259 -1.31 -11.63 -15.39
CA GLY A 259 -1.93 -12.91 -15.74
C GLY A 259 -1.50 -14.09 -14.86
N ASP A 260 -0.75 -13.84 -13.78
CA ASP A 260 -0.35 -14.86 -12.81
C ASP A 260 -1.46 -15.10 -11.77
N ARG A 261 -2.48 -15.84 -12.22
CA ARG A 261 -3.62 -16.20 -11.37
C ARG A 261 -3.23 -17.04 -10.16
N LYS A 262 -2.17 -17.85 -10.28
CA LYS A 262 -1.74 -18.72 -9.16
C LYS A 262 -1.22 -17.89 -8.00
N THR A 263 -0.31 -16.96 -8.25
CA THR A 263 0.21 -16.04 -7.23
C THR A 263 -0.91 -15.16 -6.66
N ALA A 264 -1.79 -14.60 -7.51
CA ALA A 264 -2.93 -13.80 -7.07
C ALA A 264 -3.84 -14.58 -6.10
N ARG A 265 -4.22 -15.83 -6.44
CA ARG A 265 -5.02 -16.71 -5.57
C ARG A 265 -4.36 -16.95 -4.22
N THR A 266 -3.05 -17.23 -4.21
CA THR A 266 -2.31 -17.47 -2.97
C THR A 266 -2.37 -16.24 -2.05
N LEU A 267 -2.05 -15.06 -2.58
CA LEU A 267 -2.04 -13.81 -1.82
C LEU A 267 -3.45 -13.43 -1.30
N LEU A 268 -4.48 -13.55 -2.15
CA LEU A 268 -5.85 -13.25 -1.74
C LEU A 268 -6.40 -14.27 -0.74
N ALA A 269 -6.05 -15.56 -0.87
CA ALA A 269 -6.44 -16.58 0.11
C ALA A 269 -5.81 -16.30 1.48
N ASP A 270 -4.57 -15.82 1.51
CA ASP A 270 -3.91 -15.40 2.75
C ASP A 270 -4.62 -14.20 3.39
N LEU A 271 -4.99 -13.19 2.59
CA LEU A 271 -5.73 -12.02 3.07
C LEU A 271 -7.12 -12.40 3.59
N VAL A 272 -7.86 -13.30 2.92
CA VAL A 272 -9.16 -13.83 3.39
C VAL A 272 -9.02 -14.53 4.74
N ARG A 273 -7.94 -15.32 4.95
CA ARG A 273 -7.70 -15.99 6.23
C ARG A 273 -7.41 -15.01 7.36
N GLN A 274 -6.63 -13.96 7.08
CA GLN A 274 -6.24 -12.96 8.08
C GLN A 274 -7.37 -11.98 8.39
N PHE A 275 -8.19 -11.64 7.39
CA PHE A 275 -9.26 -10.63 7.47
C PHE A 275 -10.59 -11.19 6.98
N PRO A 276 -11.20 -12.12 7.75
CA PRO A 276 -12.38 -12.87 7.30
C PRO A 276 -13.64 -12.01 7.15
N GLN A 277 -13.69 -10.82 7.73
CA GLN A 277 -14.81 -9.90 7.61
C GLN A 277 -14.72 -9.05 6.33
N ASN A 278 -13.55 -8.99 5.67
CA ASN A 278 -13.38 -8.25 4.43
C ASN A 278 -13.96 -9.02 3.24
N ASN A 279 -15.15 -8.63 2.84
CA ASN A 279 -15.86 -9.26 1.71
C ASN A 279 -15.15 -9.01 0.37
N LEU A 280 -14.43 -7.91 0.19
CA LEU A 280 -13.77 -7.58 -1.08
C LEU A 280 -12.73 -8.63 -1.45
N TYR A 281 -11.93 -9.09 -0.48
CA TYR A 281 -10.94 -10.15 -0.73
C TYR A 281 -11.59 -11.47 -1.16
N ARG A 282 -12.75 -11.84 -0.56
CA ARG A 282 -13.49 -13.06 -0.95
C ARG A 282 -14.10 -12.96 -2.34
N ILE A 283 -14.66 -11.81 -2.68
CA ILE A 283 -15.23 -11.56 -3.99
C ILE A 283 -14.15 -11.72 -5.07
N GLU A 284 -13.00 -11.10 -4.87
CA GLU A 284 -11.91 -11.18 -5.85
C GLU A 284 -11.29 -12.57 -5.95
N LEU A 285 -11.13 -13.26 -4.81
CA LEU A 285 -10.67 -14.66 -4.83
C LEU A 285 -11.61 -15.58 -5.61
N ALA A 286 -12.92 -15.35 -5.51
CA ALA A 286 -13.91 -16.15 -6.22
C ALA A 286 -13.94 -15.90 -7.75
N ARG A 287 -13.45 -14.74 -8.21
CA ARG A 287 -13.37 -14.37 -9.63
C ARG A 287 -12.13 -14.94 -10.34
N LEU A 288 -11.12 -15.35 -9.62
CA LEU A 288 -9.88 -15.93 -10.13
C LEU A 288 -10.02 -17.43 -10.38
#